data_edfc1780e50e77b30a6fafa54261ae82
#
_entry.id   edfc1780e50e77b30a6fafa54261ae82
#
_cell.length_a   1.000
_cell.length_b   1.000
_cell.length_c   1.000
_cell.angle_alpha   90.00
_cell.angle_beta   90.00
_cell.angle_gamma   90.00
#
_symmetry.space_group_name_H-M   'P 1'
#
loop_
_entity.id
_entity.type
_entity.pdbx_description
1 polymer ?
#
loop_
_entity_poly.entity_id
_entity_poly.type
_entity_poly.pdbx_seq_one_letter_code
_entity_poly.pdbx_strand_id
1 'polypeptide(L)'
;YNEIKNLIEEKLTLIEESTHRPPRRLEIPVRYGNASGLDFETVATTLALSPSELIRLHSEREYTVYMMGFTPGFPYLGILNEKLTLPRMSTPRTRVPAGSVAIAGSQTGIYPIDSPGGWHILGWTPLKLFDPLSESPFLFTPGDVVKFVPTEGDHA
;
A
#
# COMPACT_ATOMS: atom_id res chain seq x y z
N TYR A 1 -7.47 1.72 -34.30
CA TYR A 1 -7.66 1.04 -33.00
C TYR A 1 -7.36 -0.46 -33.13
N ASN A 2 -7.92 -1.16 -34.11
CA ASN A 2 -7.75 -2.60 -34.28
C ASN A 2 -6.30 -2.99 -34.62
N GLU A 3 -5.58 -2.21 -35.40
CA GLU A 3 -4.16 -2.46 -35.71
C GLU A 3 -3.27 -2.44 -34.46
N ILE A 4 -3.49 -1.46 -33.57
CA ILE A 4 -2.75 -1.36 -32.31
C ILE A 4 -3.08 -2.52 -31.39
N LYS A 5 -4.36 -2.90 -31.32
CA LYS A 5 -4.81 -4.06 -30.54
C LYS A 5 -4.14 -5.33 -31.02
N ASN A 6 -4.18 -5.61 -32.33
CA ASN A 6 -3.55 -6.81 -32.91
C ASN A 6 -2.04 -6.84 -32.69
N LEU A 7 -1.36 -5.68 -32.80
CA LEU A 7 0.08 -5.57 -32.53
C LEU A 7 0.40 -5.89 -31.06
N ILE A 8 -0.43 -5.40 -30.12
CA ILE A 8 -0.26 -5.68 -28.69
C ILE A 8 -0.48 -7.18 -28.44
N GLU A 9 -1.54 -7.76 -28.97
CA GLU A 9 -1.84 -9.18 -28.82
C GLU A 9 -0.73 -10.07 -29.40
N GLU A 10 -0.20 -9.74 -30.59
CA GLU A 10 0.94 -10.42 -31.19
C GLU A 10 2.19 -10.33 -30.30
N LYS A 11 2.48 -9.14 -29.76
CA LYS A 11 3.64 -8.96 -28.88
C LYS A 11 3.47 -9.67 -27.55
N LEU A 12 2.26 -9.72 -27.00
CA LEU A 12 1.98 -10.46 -25.77
C LEU A 12 2.20 -11.96 -25.92
N THR A 13 1.92 -12.54 -27.10
CA THR A 13 2.20 -13.98 -27.36
C THR A 13 3.68 -14.29 -27.52
N LEU A 14 4.51 -13.28 -27.83
CA LEU A 14 5.96 -13.40 -27.96
C LEU A 14 6.72 -13.11 -26.64
N ILE A 15 6.00 -12.68 -25.60
CA ILE A 15 6.60 -12.54 -24.28
C ILE A 15 6.79 -13.95 -23.72
N GLU A 16 7.99 -14.49 -23.88
CA GLU A 16 8.43 -15.63 -23.09
C GLU A 16 8.28 -15.26 -21.62
N GLU A 17 7.80 -16.19 -20.80
CA GLU A 17 7.83 -16.01 -19.34
C GLU A 17 9.26 -15.66 -18.96
N SER A 18 9.52 -14.38 -18.78
CA SER A 18 10.82 -13.94 -18.30
C SER A 18 11.07 -14.68 -16.99
N THR A 19 12.32 -15.10 -16.75
CA THR A 19 12.74 -15.74 -15.50
C THR A 19 12.44 -14.84 -14.35
N HIS A 20 11.18 -14.79 -13.93
CA HIS A 20 10.73 -13.99 -12.82
C HIS A 20 11.42 -14.51 -11.56
N ARG A 21 12.17 -13.62 -10.93
CA ARG A 21 12.59 -13.85 -9.54
C ARG A 21 11.33 -14.25 -8.77
N PRO A 22 11.37 -15.36 -8.01
CA PRO A 22 10.22 -15.72 -7.19
C PRO A 22 9.85 -14.55 -6.27
N PRO A 23 8.55 -14.22 -6.12
CA PRO A 23 8.10 -13.11 -5.30
C PRO A 23 8.59 -13.29 -3.87
N ARG A 24 9.21 -12.25 -3.31
CA ARG A 24 9.50 -12.21 -1.89
C ARG A 24 8.20 -11.99 -1.12
N ARG A 25 8.10 -12.62 0.04
CA ARG A 25 7.03 -12.36 0.99
C ARG A 25 7.60 -11.51 2.13
N LEU A 26 6.98 -10.35 2.36
CA LEU A 26 7.40 -9.41 3.39
C LEU A 26 6.25 -9.18 4.36
N GLU A 27 6.53 -9.37 5.63
CA GLU A 27 5.62 -9.01 6.72
C GLU A 27 5.92 -7.59 7.18
N ILE A 28 4.89 -6.77 7.22
CA ILE A 28 4.99 -5.36 7.58
C ILE A 28 4.25 -5.14 8.89
N PRO A 29 4.96 -4.90 9.99
CA PRO A 29 4.33 -4.59 11.27
C PRO A 29 3.62 -3.23 11.17
N VAL A 30 2.37 -3.17 11.61
CA VAL A 30 1.56 -1.95 11.53
C VAL A 30 0.87 -1.69 12.86
N ARG A 31 1.04 -0.49 13.38
CA ARG A 31 0.24 0.08 14.46
C ARG A 31 -0.96 0.79 13.85
N TYR A 32 -2.15 0.29 14.12
CA TYR A 32 -3.39 0.87 13.60
C TYR A 32 -4.02 1.84 14.59
N GLY A 33 -4.72 2.84 14.05
CA GLY A 33 -5.49 3.79 14.86
C GLY A 33 -4.66 4.75 15.70
N ASN A 34 -5.31 5.45 16.64
CA ASN A 34 -4.72 6.44 17.55
C ASN A 34 -3.83 7.46 16.79
N ALA A 35 -2.71 7.84 17.37
CA ALA A 35 -1.73 8.74 16.75
C ALA A 35 -1.10 8.17 15.45
N SER A 36 -1.12 6.83 15.27
CA SER A 36 -0.57 6.15 14.11
C SER A 36 -1.51 6.14 12.90
N GLY A 37 -2.82 6.21 13.13
CA GLY A 37 -3.85 6.10 12.09
C GLY A 37 -4.76 7.32 12.08
N LEU A 38 -4.27 8.45 11.56
CA LEU A 38 -4.97 9.76 11.63
C LEU A 38 -6.41 9.74 11.09
N ASP A 39 -6.73 8.84 10.16
CA ASP A 39 -8.07 8.72 9.57
C ASP A 39 -8.80 7.46 10.00
N PHE A 40 -8.20 6.65 10.86
CA PHE A 40 -8.69 5.32 11.20
C PHE A 40 -10.16 5.34 11.67
N GLU A 41 -10.49 6.18 12.66
CA GLU A 41 -11.84 6.31 13.20
C GLU A 41 -12.83 6.86 12.16
N THR A 42 -12.39 7.83 11.36
CA THR A 42 -13.21 8.40 10.28
C THR A 42 -13.52 7.34 9.22
N VAL A 43 -12.54 6.55 8.84
CA VAL A 43 -12.72 5.45 7.87
C VAL A 43 -13.64 4.38 8.45
N ALA A 44 -13.43 3.95 9.68
CA ALA A 44 -14.28 2.98 10.36
C ALA A 44 -15.76 3.43 10.37
N THR A 45 -15.99 4.68 10.77
CA THR A 45 -17.33 5.28 10.79
C THR A 45 -17.95 5.38 9.39
N THR A 46 -17.19 5.85 8.41
CA THR A 46 -17.66 6.03 7.02
C THR A 46 -18.06 4.70 6.38
N LEU A 47 -17.31 3.65 6.67
CA LEU A 47 -17.55 2.30 6.13
C LEU A 47 -18.51 1.47 7.01
N ALA A 48 -19.00 2.03 8.12
CA ALA A 48 -19.81 1.32 9.13
C ALA A 48 -19.16 0.01 9.62
N LEU A 49 -17.84 0.04 9.84
CA LEU A 49 -17.05 -1.07 10.35
C LEU A 49 -16.64 -0.82 11.81
N SER A 50 -16.54 -1.88 12.59
CA SER A 50 -15.85 -1.79 13.88
C SER A 50 -14.34 -1.63 13.68
N PRO A 51 -13.60 -1.02 14.64
CA PRO A 51 -12.14 -0.94 14.59
C PRO A 51 -11.48 -2.29 14.34
N SER A 52 -11.90 -3.33 15.02
CA SER A 52 -11.37 -4.69 14.84
C SER A 52 -11.66 -5.28 13.46
N GLU A 53 -12.82 -4.99 12.89
CA GLU A 53 -13.17 -5.45 11.54
C GLU A 53 -12.36 -4.70 10.47
N LEU A 54 -12.14 -3.40 10.62
CA LEU A 54 -11.30 -2.61 9.73
C LEU A 54 -9.86 -3.16 9.70
N ILE A 55 -9.27 -3.39 10.88
CA ILE A 55 -7.93 -3.98 10.99
C ILE A 55 -7.90 -5.36 10.33
N ARG A 56 -8.85 -6.23 10.67
CA ARG A 56 -8.94 -7.58 10.13
C ARG A 56 -9.02 -7.57 8.60
N LEU A 57 -9.95 -6.83 8.03
CA LEU A 57 -10.15 -6.76 6.57
C LEU A 57 -8.92 -6.22 5.83
N HIS A 58 -8.17 -5.29 6.44
CA HIS A 58 -6.94 -4.76 5.85
C HIS A 58 -5.76 -5.72 6.01
N SER A 59 -5.66 -6.45 7.11
CA SER A 59 -4.50 -7.28 7.43
C SER A 59 -4.66 -8.78 7.10
N GLU A 60 -5.89 -9.28 6.87
CA GLU A 60 -6.12 -10.72 6.67
C GLU A 60 -5.62 -11.28 5.34
N ARG A 61 -5.41 -10.43 4.33
CA ARG A 61 -4.97 -10.84 3.00
C ARG A 61 -3.54 -10.43 2.69
N GLU A 62 -2.99 -11.07 1.68
CA GLU A 62 -1.72 -10.68 1.07
C GLU A 62 -1.99 -9.71 -0.08
N TYR A 63 -1.05 -8.78 -0.29
CA TYR A 63 -1.11 -7.77 -1.35
C TYR A 63 0.09 -7.88 -2.27
N THR A 64 -0.14 -7.83 -3.57
CA THR A 64 0.95 -7.75 -4.54
C THR A 64 1.39 -6.29 -4.71
N VAL A 65 2.70 -6.06 -4.76
CA VAL A 65 3.28 -4.78 -5.21
C VAL A 65 3.12 -4.69 -6.71
N TYR A 66 2.11 -3.98 -7.20
CA TYR A 66 1.87 -3.83 -8.64
C TYR A 66 2.86 -2.89 -9.30
N MET A 67 3.19 -1.82 -8.63
CA MET A 67 4.13 -0.82 -9.14
C MET A 67 4.73 0.00 -7.99
N MET A 68 5.85 0.62 -8.30
CA MET A 68 6.49 1.64 -7.47
C MET A 68 6.38 2.98 -8.17
N GLY A 69 6.04 4.06 -7.43
CA GLY A 69 5.89 5.38 -8.06
C GLY A 69 5.42 6.44 -7.10
N PHE A 70 4.99 7.60 -7.60
CA PHE A 70 4.62 8.78 -6.84
C PHE A 70 5.81 9.43 -6.13
N THR A 71 6.42 8.75 -5.16
CA THR A 71 7.69 9.13 -4.52
C THR A 71 8.62 7.93 -4.52
N PRO A 72 9.96 8.12 -4.41
CA PRO A 72 10.91 7.01 -4.33
C PRO A 72 10.54 6.03 -3.22
N GLY A 73 10.29 4.77 -3.57
CA GLY A 73 9.98 3.72 -2.61
C GLY A 73 8.49 3.56 -2.25
N PHE A 74 7.56 4.36 -2.82
CA PHE A 74 6.13 4.19 -2.54
C PHE A 74 5.56 2.97 -3.30
N PRO A 75 5.07 1.93 -2.59
CA PRO A 75 4.47 0.77 -3.21
C PRO A 75 2.96 0.98 -3.41
N TYR A 76 2.47 0.74 -4.62
CA TYR A 76 1.05 0.56 -4.88
C TYR A 76 0.70 -0.91 -4.70
N LEU A 77 -0.04 -1.19 -3.65
CA LEU A 77 -0.45 -2.51 -3.23
C LEU A 77 -1.93 -2.73 -3.56
N GLY A 78 -2.27 -3.82 -4.13
CA GLY A 78 -3.67 -4.11 -4.44
C GLY A 78 -3.98 -5.60 -4.36
N ILE A 79 -5.23 -5.98 -4.38
CA ILE A 79 -6.47 -5.18 -4.35
C ILE A 79 -7.05 -5.27 -2.94
N LEU A 80 -7.58 -4.17 -2.42
CA LEU A 80 -8.27 -4.15 -1.12
C LEU A 80 -9.53 -5.04 -1.15
N ASN A 81 -9.99 -5.42 0.04
CA ASN A 81 -11.35 -5.90 0.21
C ASN A 81 -12.34 -4.81 -0.23
N GLU A 82 -13.38 -5.17 -0.96
CA GLU A 82 -14.37 -4.21 -1.50
C GLU A 82 -14.98 -3.32 -0.41
N LYS A 83 -15.16 -3.84 0.81
CA LYS A 83 -15.65 -3.09 1.96
C LYS A 83 -14.73 -1.95 2.41
N LEU A 84 -13.46 -1.95 1.99
CA LEU A 84 -12.48 -0.91 2.32
C LEU A 84 -12.31 0.15 1.23
N THR A 85 -13.12 0.09 0.18
CA THR A 85 -13.02 1.01 -0.95
C THR A 85 -13.54 2.40 -0.56
N LEU A 86 -12.66 3.39 -0.60
CA LEU A 86 -12.96 4.79 -0.35
C LEU A 86 -12.29 5.68 -1.39
N PRO A 87 -12.95 6.74 -1.89
CA PRO A 87 -12.29 7.74 -2.73
C PRO A 87 -11.16 8.42 -1.97
N ARG A 88 -10.22 9.02 -2.69
CA ARG A 88 -9.20 9.89 -2.06
C ARG A 88 -9.88 11.05 -1.33
N MET A 89 -9.20 11.60 -0.33
CA MET A 89 -9.62 12.83 0.34
C MET A 89 -9.78 13.96 -0.68
N SER A 90 -10.84 14.75 -0.55
CA SER A 90 -11.09 15.91 -1.40
C SER A 90 -10.00 16.99 -1.25
N THR A 91 -9.43 17.10 -0.07
CA THR A 91 -8.33 18.02 0.22
C THR A 91 -7.13 17.19 0.72
N PRO A 92 -6.09 17.01 -0.11
CA PRO A 92 -4.89 16.30 0.32
C PRO A 92 -4.18 17.02 1.48
N ARG A 93 -3.55 16.26 2.36
CA ARG A 93 -2.65 16.81 3.37
C ARG A 93 -1.39 17.35 2.72
N THR A 94 -0.88 18.45 3.26
CA THR A 94 0.42 19.02 2.86
C THR A 94 1.59 18.15 3.31
N ARG A 95 1.40 17.35 4.37
CA ARG A 95 2.40 16.44 4.91
C ARG A 95 1.75 15.18 5.46
N VAL A 96 2.19 14.05 4.97
CA VAL A 96 1.93 12.68 5.49
C VAL A 96 3.27 12.14 5.96
N PRO A 97 3.40 11.69 7.22
CA PRO A 97 4.66 11.17 7.75
C PRO A 97 5.12 9.89 7.03
N ALA A 98 6.44 9.71 6.93
CA ALA A 98 7.03 8.47 6.49
C ALA A 98 6.57 7.28 7.36
N GLY A 99 6.36 6.12 6.76
CA GLY A 99 5.81 4.94 7.42
C GLY A 99 4.28 4.89 7.48
N SER A 100 3.56 5.97 7.09
CA SER A 100 2.10 5.96 7.08
C SER A 100 1.53 4.91 6.13
N VAL A 101 0.71 4.00 6.66
CA VAL A 101 -0.02 2.98 5.91
C VAL A 101 -1.40 3.54 5.58
N ALA A 102 -1.76 3.55 4.30
CA ALA A 102 -2.94 4.27 3.86
C ALA A 102 -3.71 3.55 2.74
N ILE A 103 -4.99 3.91 2.59
CA ILE A 103 -5.88 3.38 1.55
C ILE A 103 -6.48 4.50 0.69
N ALA A 104 -6.72 4.19 -0.59
CA ALA A 104 -7.52 5.03 -1.49
C ALA A 104 -7.99 4.22 -2.70
N GLY A 105 -9.22 4.42 -3.12
CA GLY A 105 -9.83 3.56 -4.14
C GLY A 105 -9.83 2.12 -3.69
N SER A 106 -9.37 1.23 -4.54
CA SER A 106 -9.20 -0.20 -4.26
C SER A 106 -7.77 -0.60 -3.87
N GLN A 107 -6.94 0.36 -3.48
CA GLN A 107 -5.51 0.15 -3.23
C GLN A 107 -5.11 0.53 -1.80
N THR A 108 -4.06 -0.11 -1.31
CA THR A 108 -3.31 0.29 -0.12
C THR A 108 -1.88 0.63 -0.50
N GLY A 109 -1.18 1.36 0.36
CA GLY A 109 0.21 1.75 0.14
C GLY A 109 0.85 2.26 1.42
N ILE A 110 2.16 2.48 1.36
CA ILE A 110 2.93 2.96 2.50
C ILE A 110 3.78 4.14 2.03
N TYR A 111 3.67 5.26 2.72
CA TYR A 111 4.48 6.45 2.43
C TYR A 111 5.94 6.22 2.87
N PRO A 112 6.91 6.21 1.94
CA PRO A 112 8.31 5.92 2.28
C PRO A 112 9.04 7.10 2.90
N ILE A 113 8.60 8.30 2.58
CA ILE A 113 9.14 9.59 3.03
C ILE A 113 8.01 10.55 3.36
N ASP A 114 8.30 11.58 4.13
CA ASP A 114 7.36 12.68 4.33
C ASP A 114 7.00 13.32 2.98
N SER A 115 5.73 13.35 2.66
CA SER A 115 5.24 13.90 1.38
C SER A 115 3.80 14.37 1.48
N PRO A 116 3.32 15.25 0.59
CA PRO A 116 1.89 15.51 0.47
C PRO A 116 1.13 14.24 0.08
N GLY A 117 -0.14 14.13 0.49
CA GLY A 117 -0.95 12.97 0.11
C GLY A 117 -2.41 13.06 0.49
N GLY A 118 -3.27 12.44 -0.31
CA GLY A 118 -4.72 12.42 -0.12
C GLY A 118 -5.29 11.03 0.18
N TRP A 119 -4.46 10.07 0.60
CA TRP A 119 -4.93 8.76 1.04
C TRP A 119 -5.29 8.78 2.51
N HIS A 120 -6.23 7.92 2.90
CA HIS A 120 -6.69 7.80 4.29
C HIS A 120 -5.71 6.96 5.10
N ILE A 121 -5.12 7.54 6.13
CA ILE A 121 -4.09 6.92 6.96
C ILE A 121 -4.74 6.02 8.02
N LEU A 122 -4.51 4.71 7.90
CA LEU A 122 -5.03 3.71 8.82
C LEU A 122 -4.07 3.35 9.95
N GLY A 123 -2.77 3.51 9.71
CA GLY A 123 -1.75 3.09 10.66
C GLY A 123 -0.35 3.54 10.25
N TRP A 124 0.63 3.03 10.96
CA TRP A 124 2.02 3.38 10.76
C TRP A 124 2.93 2.16 10.97
N THR A 125 4.01 2.10 10.18
CA THR A 125 5.08 1.10 10.31
C THR A 125 6.42 1.75 10.59
N PRO A 126 7.26 1.19 11.48
CA PRO A 126 8.61 1.68 11.74
C PRO A 126 9.63 1.35 10.64
N LEU A 127 9.24 0.55 9.64
CA LEU A 127 10.16 0.11 8.62
C LEU A 127 10.57 1.26 7.68
N LYS A 128 11.88 1.34 7.40
CA LYS A 128 12.43 2.24 6.40
C LYS A 128 12.24 1.63 5.02
N LEU A 129 11.35 2.20 4.21
CA LEU A 129 11.02 1.68 2.88
C LEU A 129 11.99 2.14 1.80
N PHE A 130 12.64 3.28 2.04
CA PHE A 130 13.59 3.89 1.12
C PHE A 130 14.80 4.40 1.87
N ASP A 131 15.99 3.98 1.44
CA ASP A 131 17.28 4.43 1.96
C ASP A 131 18.21 4.73 0.79
N PRO A 132 18.40 6.02 0.41
CA PRO A 132 19.23 6.39 -0.73
C PRO A 132 20.72 6.08 -0.54
N LEU A 133 21.15 5.78 0.69
CA LEU A 133 22.55 5.45 1.00
C LEU A 133 22.82 3.94 1.02
N SER A 134 21.77 3.12 0.90
CA SER A 134 21.89 1.66 0.87
C SER A 134 22.27 1.17 -0.54
N GLU A 135 23.03 0.09 -0.64
CA GLU A 135 23.25 -0.64 -1.90
C GLU A 135 21.95 -1.13 -2.52
N SER A 136 20.94 -1.44 -1.69
CA SER A 136 19.58 -1.78 -2.09
C SER A 136 18.63 -0.72 -1.54
N PRO A 137 18.42 0.41 -2.25
CA PRO A 137 17.74 1.57 -1.70
C PRO A 137 16.25 1.37 -1.43
N PHE A 138 15.62 0.36 -2.04
CA PHE A 138 14.19 0.11 -1.94
C PHE A 138 13.90 -1.20 -1.19
N LEU A 139 13.02 -1.12 -0.20
CA LEU A 139 12.54 -2.31 0.52
C LEU A 139 11.73 -3.23 -0.42
N PHE A 140 10.87 -2.63 -1.24
CA PHE A 140 9.97 -3.35 -2.14
C PHE A 140 10.46 -3.34 -3.59
N THR A 141 10.01 -4.39 -4.30
CA THR A 141 10.17 -4.52 -5.76
C THR A 141 8.82 -4.93 -6.35
N PRO A 142 8.43 -4.46 -7.55
CA PRO A 142 7.23 -4.96 -8.21
C PRO A 142 7.19 -6.49 -8.26
N GLY A 143 6.04 -7.07 -7.96
CA GLY A 143 5.85 -8.51 -7.82
C GLY A 143 6.05 -9.07 -6.41
N ASP A 144 6.66 -8.33 -5.48
CA ASP A 144 6.72 -8.76 -4.07
C ASP A 144 5.31 -8.89 -3.48
N VAL A 145 5.17 -9.77 -2.49
CA VAL A 145 3.94 -10.00 -1.74
C VAL A 145 4.08 -9.44 -0.33
N VAL A 146 3.13 -8.63 0.08
CA VAL A 146 3.12 -7.93 1.36
C VAL A 146 1.99 -8.44 2.23
N LYS A 147 2.30 -8.75 3.50
CA LYS A 147 1.35 -9.07 4.55
C LYS A 147 1.46 -8.03 5.66
N PHE A 148 0.37 -7.32 5.93
CA PHE A 148 0.33 -6.44 7.10
C PHE A 148 0.09 -7.27 8.36
N VAL A 149 0.89 -7.01 9.39
CA VAL A 149 0.81 -7.68 10.69
C VAL A 149 0.46 -6.63 11.73
N PRO A 150 -0.75 -6.66 12.29
CA PRO A 150 -1.12 -5.74 13.36
C PRO A 150 -0.19 -5.93 14.57
N THR A 151 0.33 -4.84 15.09
CA THR A 151 1.13 -4.82 16.32
C THR A 151 0.42 -3.97 17.36
N GLU A 152 0.50 -4.38 18.62
CA GLU A 152 0.02 -3.57 19.73
C GLU A 152 0.85 -2.29 19.79
N GLY A 153 0.17 -1.15 19.84
CA GLY A 153 0.83 0.11 20.15
C GLY A 153 1.26 0.11 21.61
N ASP A 154 2.43 0.63 21.92
CA ASP A 154 2.75 1.00 23.29
C ASP A 154 1.63 1.93 23.78
N HIS A 155 0.88 1.45 24.77
CA HIS A 155 -0.02 2.28 25.56
C HIS A 155 0.88 3.16 26.44
N ALA A 156 1.31 4.30 25.91
CA ALA A 156 1.94 5.36 26.68
C ALA A 156 1.04 6.58 26.61
#